data_2fae379cd63da22e34e066caaf653152
#
_entry.id   2fae379cd63da22e34e066caaf653152
#
_cell.length_a   1.000
_cell.length_b   1.000
_cell.length_c   1.000
_cell.angle_alpha   90.00
_cell.angle_beta   90.00
_cell.angle_gamma   90.00
#
_symmetry.space_group_name_H-M   'P 1'
#
loop_
_entity.id
_entity.type
_entity.pdbx_description
1 polymer ?
#
loop_
_entity_poly.entity_id
_entity_poly.type
_entity_poly.pdbx_seq_one_letter_code
_entity_poly.pdbx_strand_id
1 'polypeptide(L)'
;MAKKQKKQEALSVSRLINEVLVAQLSIPFRQIVNDTTFSKYTGSKRPDILISEFEYDGTNDEQYIKNLVAYAEAKDDCKVGDKDWKDALKHGKIKAPKLGLPYFIVTNCKTTYFYNAKTLKQLTLNGNPIREFQTIDIYRLIKNKLTANPDLDSINTNVDSISTI
;
A
#
# COMPACT_ATOMS: atom_id res chain seq x y z
N MET A 1 23.95 -5.92 -13.95
CA MET A 1 23.47 -6.03 -12.56
C MET A 1 22.12 -5.34 -12.36
N ALA A 2 21.98 -4.05 -12.70
CA ALA A 2 20.72 -3.34 -12.52
C ALA A 2 19.53 -3.94 -13.29
N LYS A 3 19.71 -4.40 -14.52
CA LYS A 3 18.66 -5.02 -15.33
C LYS A 3 18.20 -6.34 -14.73
N LYS A 4 19.12 -7.12 -14.15
CA LYS A 4 18.81 -8.42 -13.55
C LYS A 4 18.02 -8.25 -12.26
N GLN A 5 18.39 -7.23 -11.45
CA GLN A 5 17.67 -6.92 -10.20
C GLN A 5 16.25 -6.42 -10.47
N LYS A 6 16.06 -5.54 -11.46
CA LYS A 6 14.72 -5.03 -11.83
C LYS A 6 13.82 -6.14 -12.34
N LYS A 7 14.36 -7.08 -13.12
CA LYS A 7 13.60 -8.24 -13.62
C LYS A 7 13.19 -9.14 -12.47
N GLN A 8 14.09 -9.39 -11.51
CA GLN A 8 13.81 -10.19 -10.33
C GLN A 8 12.73 -9.54 -9.46
N GLU A 9 12.82 -8.23 -9.24
CA GLU A 9 11.83 -7.48 -8.48
C GLU A 9 10.46 -7.54 -9.13
N ALA A 10 10.38 -7.38 -10.46
CA ALA A 10 9.12 -7.48 -11.19
C ALA A 10 8.46 -8.85 -11.05
N LEU A 11 9.26 -9.93 -11.08
CA LEU A 11 8.76 -11.29 -10.90
C LEU A 11 8.24 -11.50 -9.46
N SER A 12 8.96 -10.99 -8.47
CA SER A 12 8.55 -11.09 -7.07
C SER A 12 7.26 -10.32 -6.80
N VAL A 13 7.11 -9.13 -7.37
CA VAL A 13 5.89 -8.32 -7.25
C VAL A 13 4.73 -9.02 -7.92
N SER A 14 4.92 -9.56 -9.12
CA SER A 14 3.87 -10.30 -9.84
C SER A 14 3.39 -11.51 -9.04
N ARG A 15 4.32 -12.26 -8.45
CA ARG A 15 3.99 -13.40 -7.60
C ARG A 15 3.22 -12.97 -6.36
N LEU A 16 3.65 -11.89 -5.71
CA LEU A 16 2.96 -11.34 -4.55
C LEU A 16 1.52 -10.97 -4.89
N ILE A 17 1.30 -10.29 -6.01
CA ILE A 17 -0.04 -9.91 -6.44
C ILE A 17 -0.90 -11.15 -6.67
N ASN A 18 -0.41 -12.12 -7.44
CA ASN A 18 -1.20 -13.29 -7.82
C ASN A 18 -1.44 -14.24 -6.65
N GLU A 19 -0.43 -14.53 -5.87
CA GLU A 19 -0.53 -15.53 -4.79
C GLU A 19 -1.13 -14.97 -3.50
N VAL A 20 -0.83 -13.73 -3.16
CA VAL A 20 -1.28 -13.15 -1.90
C VAL A 20 -2.52 -12.27 -2.10
N LEU A 21 -2.42 -11.24 -2.91
CA LEU A 21 -3.52 -10.27 -3.03
C LEU A 21 -4.74 -10.90 -3.70
N VAL A 22 -4.55 -11.62 -4.79
CA VAL A 22 -5.68 -12.22 -5.53
C VAL A 22 -6.10 -13.55 -4.91
N ALA A 23 -5.17 -14.50 -4.78
CA ALA A 23 -5.53 -15.86 -4.37
C ALA A 23 -5.89 -15.94 -2.88
N GLN A 24 -5.09 -15.36 -1.99
CA GLN A 24 -5.33 -15.46 -0.54
C GLN A 24 -6.34 -14.43 -0.03
N LEU A 25 -6.23 -13.19 -0.48
CA LEU A 25 -7.04 -12.08 0.05
C LEU A 25 -8.27 -11.77 -0.80
N SER A 26 -8.44 -12.45 -1.92
CA SER A 26 -9.60 -12.32 -2.81
C SER A 26 -9.82 -10.90 -3.34
N ILE A 27 -8.73 -10.14 -3.52
CA ILE A 27 -8.83 -8.82 -4.13
C ILE A 27 -8.98 -9.03 -5.64
N PRO A 28 -10.01 -8.48 -6.29
CA PRO A 28 -10.17 -8.62 -7.73
C PRO A 28 -8.95 -8.11 -8.48
N PHE A 29 -8.46 -8.90 -9.42
CA PHE A 29 -7.22 -8.59 -10.13
C PHE A 29 -7.25 -7.20 -10.79
N ARG A 30 -8.39 -6.79 -11.34
CA ARG A 30 -8.52 -5.50 -12.02
C ARG A 30 -8.57 -4.30 -11.06
N GLN A 31 -8.71 -4.54 -9.77
CA GLN A 31 -8.60 -3.48 -8.76
C GLN A 31 -7.16 -3.20 -8.37
N ILE A 32 -6.22 -4.02 -8.82
CA ILE A 32 -4.79 -3.90 -8.54
C ILE A 32 -4.07 -3.43 -9.80
N VAL A 33 -3.30 -2.36 -9.69
CA VAL A 33 -2.46 -1.86 -10.78
C VAL A 33 -1.02 -1.80 -10.29
N ASN A 34 -0.09 -2.34 -11.07
CA ASN A 34 1.33 -2.30 -10.76
C ASN A 34 2.11 -1.72 -11.93
N ASP A 35 3.30 -1.18 -11.63
CA ASP A 35 4.19 -0.58 -12.63
C ASP A 35 3.43 0.41 -13.53
N THR A 36 2.84 1.43 -12.92
CA THR A 36 1.77 2.19 -13.54
C THR A 36 2.25 3.42 -14.30
N THR A 37 1.41 3.86 -15.23
CA THR A 37 1.57 5.10 -15.97
C THR A 37 0.95 6.31 -15.26
N PHE A 38 0.62 6.20 -13.98
CA PHE A 38 0.01 7.30 -13.23
C PHE A 38 1.00 8.39 -12.79
N SER A 39 2.06 8.60 -13.57
CA SER A 39 3.11 9.58 -13.24
C SER A 39 2.58 11.01 -13.12
N LYS A 40 1.49 11.36 -13.77
CA LYS A 40 0.87 12.69 -13.61
C LYS A 40 0.37 12.95 -12.19
N TYR A 41 0.13 11.89 -11.39
CA TYR A 41 -0.30 12.02 -10.00
C TYR A 41 0.87 11.96 -9.01
N THR A 42 1.95 11.27 -9.36
CA THR A 42 3.07 11.00 -8.45
C THR A 42 4.40 11.60 -8.90
N GLY A 43 4.44 12.30 -10.05
CA GLY A 43 5.66 12.80 -10.63
C GLY A 43 6.38 11.74 -11.44
N SER A 44 7.72 11.85 -11.56
CA SER A 44 8.52 11.00 -12.42
C SER A 44 8.64 9.54 -11.93
N LYS A 45 8.24 9.25 -10.70
CA LYS A 45 8.39 7.91 -10.11
C LYS A 45 7.06 7.19 -10.11
N ARG A 46 7.06 5.96 -10.61
CA ARG A 46 5.86 5.13 -10.69
C ARG A 46 5.61 4.44 -9.35
N PRO A 47 4.37 4.42 -8.85
CA PRO A 47 4.03 3.57 -7.70
C PRO A 47 4.11 2.10 -8.10
N ASP A 48 4.62 1.27 -7.19
CA ASP A 48 4.82 -0.15 -7.49
C ASP A 48 3.51 -0.94 -7.49
N ILE A 49 2.66 -0.72 -6.49
CA ILE A 49 1.37 -1.40 -6.37
C ILE A 49 0.32 -0.41 -5.91
N LEU A 50 -0.80 -0.36 -6.62
CA LEU A 50 -1.99 0.42 -6.23
C LEU A 50 -3.18 -0.52 -6.12
N ILE A 51 -4.02 -0.28 -5.11
CA ILE A 51 -5.27 -1.01 -4.91
C ILE A 51 -6.39 0.01 -4.76
N SER A 52 -7.44 -0.14 -5.58
CA SER A 52 -8.59 0.76 -5.58
C SER A 52 -9.89 -0.02 -5.37
N GLU A 53 -10.93 0.68 -4.93
CA GLU A 53 -12.27 0.11 -4.86
C GLU A 53 -12.91 -0.06 -6.24
N PHE A 54 -12.34 0.59 -7.27
CA PHE A 54 -12.82 0.48 -8.65
C PHE A 54 -11.84 -0.31 -9.50
N GLU A 55 -12.37 -1.10 -10.42
CA GLU A 55 -11.54 -1.77 -11.43
C GLU A 55 -10.96 -0.73 -12.40
N TYR A 56 -9.70 -0.94 -12.77
CA TYR A 56 -9.06 -0.11 -13.78
C TYR A 56 -9.33 -0.70 -15.17
N ASP A 57 -9.90 0.10 -16.08
CA ASP A 57 -10.22 -0.33 -17.45
C ASP A 57 -9.26 0.23 -18.51
N GLY A 58 -8.21 0.94 -18.08
CA GLY A 58 -7.24 1.57 -18.98
C GLY A 58 -7.60 3.01 -19.37
N THR A 59 -8.80 3.47 -19.04
CA THR A 59 -9.29 4.82 -19.40
C THR A 59 -9.79 5.62 -18.20
N ASN A 60 -10.14 4.97 -17.12
CA ASN A 60 -10.78 5.60 -15.96
C ASN A 60 -9.80 6.03 -14.87
N ASP A 61 -8.69 6.68 -15.26
CA ASP A 61 -7.62 7.06 -14.34
C ASP A 61 -8.13 7.84 -13.12
N GLU A 62 -8.93 8.89 -13.34
CA GLU A 62 -9.42 9.74 -12.26
C GLU A 62 -10.30 8.96 -11.28
N GLN A 63 -11.23 8.16 -11.78
CA GLN A 63 -12.09 7.33 -10.94
C GLN A 63 -11.28 6.34 -10.12
N TYR A 64 -10.31 5.68 -10.76
CA TYR A 64 -9.46 4.69 -10.12
C TYR A 64 -8.64 5.32 -8.99
N ILE A 65 -7.93 6.41 -9.28
CA ILE A 65 -7.06 7.11 -8.33
C ILE A 65 -7.87 7.71 -7.17
N LYS A 66 -9.01 8.32 -7.48
CA LYS A 66 -9.87 8.94 -6.45
C LYS A 66 -10.36 7.93 -5.41
N ASN A 67 -10.45 6.66 -5.78
CA ASN A 67 -10.98 5.61 -4.93
C ASN A 67 -9.91 4.62 -4.47
N LEU A 68 -8.63 5.03 -4.47
CA LEU A 68 -7.54 4.23 -3.93
C LEU A 68 -7.76 3.95 -2.45
N VAL A 69 -7.48 2.72 -2.05
CA VAL A 69 -7.51 2.32 -0.64
C VAL A 69 -6.14 1.93 -0.12
N ALA A 70 -5.20 1.57 -0.99
CA ALA A 70 -3.84 1.21 -0.57
C ALA A 70 -2.82 1.49 -1.68
N TYR A 71 -1.59 1.72 -1.24
CA TYR A 71 -0.43 1.94 -2.09
C TYR A 71 0.77 1.29 -1.42
N ALA A 72 1.56 0.54 -2.18
CA ALA A 72 2.75 -0.12 -1.66
C ALA A 72 3.98 0.19 -2.52
N GLU A 73 5.11 0.42 -1.84
CA GLU A 73 6.44 0.38 -2.44
C GLU A 73 7.02 -1.02 -2.22
N ALA A 74 7.54 -1.61 -3.28
CA ALA A 74 8.12 -2.94 -3.24
C ALA A 74 9.62 -2.90 -3.51
N LYS A 75 10.37 -3.58 -2.65
CA LYS A 75 11.82 -3.77 -2.81
C LYS A 75 12.12 -5.24 -2.59
N ASP A 76 12.55 -5.91 -3.65
CA ASP A 76 12.88 -7.33 -3.56
C ASP A 76 14.20 -7.53 -2.79
N ASP A 77 14.22 -8.55 -1.95
CA ASP A 77 15.43 -9.06 -1.29
C ASP A 77 16.22 -8.05 -0.45
N CYS A 78 15.56 -7.01 0.08
CA CYS A 78 16.18 -6.12 1.04
C CYS A 78 15.77 -6.48 2.47
N LYS A 79 16.56 -6.04 3.45
CA LYS A 79 16.23 -6.20 4.86
C LYS A 79 15.49 -4.99 5.38
N VAL A 80 14.56 -5.22 6.30
CA VAL A 80 13.88 -4.14 7.00
C VAL A 80 14.91 -3.24 7.67
N GLY A 81 14.83 -1.93 7.39
CA GLY A 81 15.72 -0.94 7.99
C GLY A 81 17.02 -0.68 7.24
N ASP A 82 17.31 -1.40 6.17
CA ASP A 82 18.50 -1.10 5.36
C ASP A 82 18.25 0.09 4.44
N LYS A 83 19.25 0.40 3.59
CA LYS A 83 19.18 1.57 2.70
C LYS A 83 17.99 1.52 1.75
N ASP A 84 17.74 0.37 1.12
CA ASP A 84 16.64 0.23 0.16
C ASP A 84 15.27 0.37 0.85
N TRP A 85 15.16 -0.19 2.05
CA TRP A 85 13.95 -0.02 2.86
C TRP A 85 13.71 1.46 3.21
N LYS A 86 14.77 2.15 3.64
CA LYS A 86 14.69 3.58 3.96
C LYS A 86 14.33 4.43 2.75
N ASP A 87 14.84 4.07 1.57
CA ASP A 87 14.48 4.74 0.33
C ASP A 87 13.00 4.54 0.00
N ALA A 88 12.48 3.35 0.21
CA ALA A 88 11.06 3.06 0.04
C ALA A 88 10.19 3.89 1.01
N LEU A 89 10.64 4.07 2.24
CA LEU A 89 9.95 4.95 3.20
C LEU A 89 9.90 6.40 2.70
N LYS A 90 11.00 6.91 2.17
CA LYS A 90 11.06 8.27 1.61
C LYS A 90 10.11 8.42 0.41
N HIS A 91 10.08 7.42 -0.46
CA HIS A 91 9.17 7.43 -1.61
C HIS A 91 7.71 7.41 -1.17
N GLY A 92 7.37 6.56 -0.23
CA GLY A 92 6.02 6.44 0.30
C GLY A 92 5.54 7.73 0.96
N LYS A 93 6.40 8.37 1.73
CA LYS A 93 6.08 9.65 2.38
C LYS A 93 5.71 10.73 1.36
N ILE A 94 6.38 10.74 0.22
CA ILE A 94 6.14 11.72 -0.84
C ILE A 94 4.92 11.35 -1.69
N LYS A 95 4.81 10.09 -2.09
CA LYS A 95 3.78 9.64 -3.02
C LYS A 95 2.39 9.48 -2.39
N ALA A 96 2.31 8.97 -1.17
CA ALA A 96 1.02 8.68 -0.55
C ALA A 96 0.12 9.92 -0.47
N PRO A 97 0.58 11.10 -0.01
CA PRO A 97 -0.29 12.28 -0.01
C PRO A 97 -0.72 12.71 -1.41
N LYS A 98 0.14 12.56 -2.41
CA LYS A 98 -0.19 12.89 -3.80
C LYS A 98 -1.28 11.97 -4.35
N LEU A 99 -1.37 10.76 -3.83
CA LEU A 99 -2.39 9.77 -4.18
C LEU A 99 -3.64 9.90 -3.31
N GLY A 100 -3.67 10.86 -2.38
CA GLY A 100 -4.80 11.05 -1.47
C GLY A 100 -4.87 10.00 -0.37
N LEU A 101 -3.75 9.34 -0.05
CA LEU A 101 -3.71 8.30 0.97
C LEU A 101 -2.98 8.79 2.22
N PRO A 102 -3.56 8.57 3.41
CA PRO A 102 -2.92 8.95 4.67
C PRO A 102 -1.92 7.93 5.19
N TYR A 103 -1.72 6.84 4.47
CA TYR A 103 -0.78 5.78 4.83
C TYR A 103 -0.22 5.13 3.57
N PHE A 104 0.83 4.34 3.75
CA PHE A 104 1.40 3.55 2.66
C PHE A 104 2.00 2.26 3.22
N ILE A 105 2.30 1.34 2.31
CA ILE A 105 2.82 0.02 2.61
C ILE A 105 4.22 -0.08 2.02
N VAL A 106 5.16 -0.69 2.75
CA VAL A 106 6.46 -1.09 2.23
C VAL A 106 6.59 -2.59 2.36
N THR A 107 7.04 -3.24 1.30
CA THR A 107 7.23 -4.69 1.30
C THR A 107 8.53 -5.06 0.59
N ASN A 108 9.20 -6.08 1.13
CA ASN A 108 10.31 -6.73 0.42
C ASN A 108 9.87 -8.08 -0.18
N CYS A 109 8.55 -8.27 -0.32
CA CYS A 109 7.89 -9.49 -0.79
C CYS A 109 7.94 -10.66 0.21
N LYS A 110 8.57 -10.46 1.37
CA LYS A 110 8.61 -11.43 2.48
C LYS A 110 8.05 -10.83 3.75
N THR A 111 8.39 -9.57 4.02
CA THR A 111 7.94 -8.81 5.17
C THR A 111 7.26 -7.54 4.68
N THR A 112 6.12 -7.20 5.28
CA THR A 112 5.29 -6.08 4.86
C THR A 112 4.96 -5.24 6.08
N TYR A 113 5.19 -3.92 6.00
CA TYR A 113 4.84 -2.99 7.07
C TYR A 113 3.99 -1.86 6.53
N PHE A 114 3.07 -1.39 7.38
CA PHE A 114 2.20 -0.25 7.09
C PHE A 114 2.69 0.95 7.87
N TYR A 115 2.72 2.11 7.24
CA TYR A 115 3.24 3.34 7.85
C TYR A 115 2.24 4.48 7.71
N ASN A 116 2.08 5.25 8.78
CA ASN A 116 1.40 6.54 8.70
C ASN A 116 2.21 7.48 7.81
N ALA A 117 1.59 8.08 6.80
CA ALA A 117 2.30 8.92 5.83
C ALA A 117 2.78 10.24 6.42
N LYS A 118 2.13 10.73 7.48
CA LYS A 118 2.47 11.98 8.16
C LYS A 118 3.59 11.78 9.18
N THR A 119 3.43 10.81 10.07
CA THR A 119 4.32 10.59 11.21
C THR A 119 5.46 9.62 10.92
N LEU A 120 5.32 8.79 9.89
CA LEU A 120 6.19 7.67 9.53
C LEU A 120 6.26 6.60 10.62
N LYS A 121 5.34 6.60 11.54
CA LYS A 121 5.23 5.53 12.52
C LYS A 121 4.58 4.30 11.89
N GLN A 122 5.05 3.13 12.29
CA GLN A 122 4.48 1.87 11.87
C GLN A 122 3.07 1.72 12.46
N LEU A 123 2.12 1.30 11.63
CA LEU A 123 0.74 1.10 12.06
C LEU A 123 0.56 -0.26 12.74
N THR A 124 -0.30 -0.28 13.74
CA THR A 124 -0.72 -1.52 14.40
C THR A 124 -2.20 -1.77 14.15
N LEU A 125 -2.58 -3.04 14.15
CA LEU A 125 -3.97 -3.49 14.03
C LEU A 125 -4.29 -4.34 15.24
N ASN A 126 -5.27 -3.89 16.03
CA ASN A 126 -5.67 -4.58 17.28
C ASN A 126 -4.48 -4.85 18.21
N GLY A 127 -3.57 -3.87 18.32
CA GLY A 127 -2.43 -3.92 19.22
C GLY A 127 -1.18 -4.59 18.66
N ASN A 128 -1.22 -5.13 17.45
CA ASN A 128 -0.08 -5.80 16.83
C ASN A 128 0.38 -5.05 15.58
N PRO A 129 1.69 -4.96 15.32
CA PRO A 129 2.18 -4.39 14.07
C PRO A 129 1.58 -5.12 12.86
N ILE A 130 1.16 -4.35 11.85
CA ILE A 130 0.64 -4.94 10.62
C ILE A 130 1.84 -5.40 9.79
N ARG A 131 1.98 -6.70 9.62
CA ARG A 131 3.12 -7.33 8.92
C ARG A 131 2.75 -8.09 7.68
N GLU A 132 1.47 -8.04 7.29
CA GLU A 132 0.96 -8.74 6.11
C GLU A 132 -0.01 -7.83 5.36
N PHE A 133 -0.19 -8.09 4.07
CA PHE A 133 -1.23 -7.45 3.30
C PHE A 133 -2.59 -7.80 3.89
N GLN A 134 -3.55 -6.91 3.68
CA GLN A 134 -4.87 -6.99 4.29
C GLN A 134 -5.96 -7.08 3.21
N THR A 135 -7.20 -7.26 3.64
CA THR A 135 -8.35 -7.20 2.75
C THR A 135 -8.72 -5.76 2.39
N ILE A 136 -9.55 -5.60 1.38
CA ILE A 136 -10.07 -4.28 0.98
C ILE A 136 -10.77 -3.58 2.16
N ASP A 137 -11.54 -4.32 2.94
CA ASP A 137 -12.27 -3.76 4.09
C ASP A 137 -11.32 -3.16 5.12
N ILE A 138 -10.18 -3.82 5.37
CA ILE A 138 -9.18 -3.31 6.31
C ILE A 138 -8.48 -2.07 5.74
N TYR A 139 -8.14 -2.07 4.46
CA TYR A 139 -7.57 -0.87 3.83
C TYR A 139 -8.51 0.32 3.92
N ARG A 140 -9.80 0.11 3.65
CA ARG A 140 -10.81 1.16 3.76
C ARG A 140 -10.90 1.69 5.18
N LEU A 141 -10.89 0.79 6.16
CA LEU A 141 -10.92 1.15 7.59
C LEU A 141 -9.71 2.01 7.96
N ILE A 142 -8.50 1.59 7.59
CA ILE A 142 -7.27 2.33 7.87
C ILE A 142 -7.34 3.72 7.24
N LYS A 143 -7.72 3.79 5.97
CA LYS A 143 -7.84 5.07 5.26
C LYS A 143 -8.82 6.01 5.96
N ASN A 144 -9.99 5.52 6.35
CA ASN A 144 -11.02 6.34 7.00
C ASN A 144 -10.58 6.81 8.39
N LYS A 145 -9.98 5.92 9.18
CA LYS A 145 -9.50 6.26 10.53
C LYS A 145 -8.40 7.31 10.47
N LEU A 146 -7.44 7.16 9.58
CA LEU A 146 -6.32 8.10 9.44
C LEU A 146 -6.74 9.41 8.78
N THR A 147 -7.75 9.40 7.93
CA THR A 147 -8.30 10.64 7.37
C THR A 147 -8.95 11.48 8.48
N ALA A 148 -9.66 10.82 9.39
CA ALA A 148 -10.28 11.49 10.53
C ALA A 148 -9.26 11.93 11.58
N ASN A 149 -8.19 11.16 11.79
CA ASN A 149 -7.14 11.45 12.75
C ASN A 149 -5.76 11.14 12.16
N PRO A 150 -5.10 12.12 11.51
CA PRO A 150 -3.83 11.88 10.80
C PRO A 150 -2.65 11.48 11.67
N ASP A 151 -2.72 11.65 12.98
CA ASP A 151 -1.62 11.29 13.89
C ASP A 151 -1.76 9.89 14.48
N LEU A 152 -2.84 9.17 14.13
CA LEU A 152 -3.12 7.84 14.67
C LEU A 152 -2.05 6.84 14.20
N ASP A 153 -1.60 5.97 15.10
CA ASP A 153 -0.67 4.88 14.76
C ASP A 153 -1.26 3.49 15.04
N SER A 154 -2.46 3.42 15.59
CA SER A 154 -3.13 2.17 15.91
C SER A 154 -4.54 2.13 15.32
N ILE A 155 -4.87 1.01 14.72
CA ILE A 155 -6.19 0.75 14.14
C ILE A 155 -6.84 -0.35 14.95
N ASN A 156 -8.11 -0.16 15.31
CA ASN A 156 -8.82 -1.11 16.13
C ASN A 156 -10.14 -1.49 15.43
N THR A 157 -10.30 -2.77 15.16
CA THR A 157 -11.48 -3.27 14.44
C THR A 157 -12.69 -3.52 15.35
N ASN A 158 -12.46 -3.57 16.66
CA ASN A 158 -13.53 -3.95 17.62
C ASN A 158 -14.22 -2.74 18.26
N VAL A 159 -13.68 -1.54 18.10
CA VAL A 159 -14.18 -0.36 18.80
C VAL A 159 -15.56 0.06 18.34
N ASP A 160 -15.87 -0.16 17.06
CA ASP A 160 -17.13 0.30 16.48
C ASP A 160 -18.35 -0.37 17.09
N SER A 161 -18.21 -1.62 17.56
CA SER A 161 -19.30 -2.31 18.25
C SER A 161 -19.63 -1.70 19.61
N ILE A 162 -18.70 -0.98 20.20
CA ILE A 162 -18.87 -0.37 21.52
C ILE A 162 -19.39 1.05 21.40
N SER A 163 -18.91 1.78 20.42
CA SER A 163 -19.25 3.21 20.24
C SER A 163 -20.69 3.45 19.81
N THR A 164 -21.39 2.43 19.36
CA THR A 164 -22.79 2.55 18.92
C THR A 164 -23.78 2.41 20.07
N ILE A 165 -23.30 2.12 21.23
CA ILE A 165 -24.15 2.03 22.43
C ILE A 165 -24.14 3.35 23.19
#